data_66a5c8f68d65fd08cb12e90d393e8749
#
_entry.id   66a5c8f68d65fd08cb12e90d393e8749
#
_cell.length_a   1.000
_cell.length_b   1.000
_cell.length_c   1.000
_cell.angle_alpha   90.00
_cell.angle_beta   90.00
_cell.angle_gamma   90.00
#
_symmetry.space_group_name_H-M   'P 1'
#
loop_
_entity.id
_entity.type
_entity.pdbx_description
1 polymer ?
#
loop_
_entity_poly.entity_id
_entity_poly.type
_entity_poly.pdbx_seq_one_letter_code
_entity_poly.pdbx_strand_id
1 'polypeptide(L)'
;GADVSGEVIVKEIGFPNKAVEEIAPQMVSFTTDDLELLPERKAWTNKGSYGKVLLIAGSKNMAGAALLSGTAAYKSGSGLVRIFSCEENRVILQEKLPEAILTTYDSEEKAWELLPESLSWASVIGIGPGIGQSAFARKLVKQVLTLGKAPLVIDADGLNNLAALLQEDTELRQLFHEYEGGMILTPH
;
A
#
# COMPACT_ATOMS: atom_id res chain seq x y z
N GLY A 1 14.11 16.38 -17.45
CA GLY A 1 14.31 15.38 -16.40
C GLY A 1 15.78 15.23 -16.02
N ALA A 2 16.08 14.42 -15.04
CA ALA A 2 17.43 14.22 -14.49
C ALA A 2 18.47 13.82 -15.55
N ASP A 3 18.07 13.13 -16.61
CA ASP A 3 18.97 12.65 -17.69
C ASP A 3 19.51 13.76 -18.58
N VAL A 4 18.94 14.97 -18.51
CA VAL A 4 19.32 16.12 -19.35
C VAL A 4 19.69 17.36 -18.54
N SER A 5 19.61 17.31 -17.23
CA SER A 5 20.11 18.33 -16.30
C SER A 5 21.41 17.85 -15.69
N GLY A 6 22.42 18.69 -15.66
CA GLY A 6 23.62 18.41 -14.89
C GLY A 6 23.37 18.44 -13.39
N GLU A 7 24.32 18.93 -12.61
CA GLU A 7 24.14 19.13 -11.18
C GLU A 7 23.03 20.17 -10.91
N VAL A 8 22.00 19.79 -10.19
CA VAL A 8 20.92 20.70 -9.76
C VAL A 8 21.23 21.18 -8.34
N ILE A 9 21.50 22.48 -8.21
CA ILE A 9 21.76 23.10 -6.92
C ILE A 9 20.57 23.96 -6.53
N VAL A 10 19.90 23.59 -5.45
CA VAL A 10 18.81 24.39 -4.85
C VAL A 10 19.39 25.27 -3.76
N LYS A 11 19.18 26.58 -3.85
CA LYS A 11 19.60 27.54 -2.83
C LYS A 11 18.42 28.36 -2.35
N GLU A 12 18.33 28.57 -1.06
CA GLU A 12 17.45 29.55 -0.49
C GLU A 12 17.91 30.98 -0.87
N ILE A 13 16.97 31.75 -1.36
CA ILE A 13 17.20 33.16 -1.78
C ILE A 13 16.40 34.14 -0.92
N GLY A 14 15.93 33.71 0.25
CA GLY A 14 15.29 34.56 1.25
C GLY A 14 13.79 34.81 1.03
N PHE A 15 13.07 33.90 0.34
CA PHE A 15 11.61 33.95 0.36
C PHE A 15 11.09 33.63 1.77
N PRO A 16 10.18 34.45 2.33
CA PRO A 16 9.55 34.15 3.61
C PRO A 16 8.75 32.84 3.52
N ASN A 17 8.92 31.92 4.48
CA ASN A 17 8.19 30.66 4.51
C ASN A 17 6.68 30.84 4.39
N LYS A 18 6.13 31.88 5.03
CA LYS A 18 4.71 32.23 4.92
C LYS A 18 4.24 32.49 3.48
N ALA A 19 5.08 33.13 2.66
CA ALA A 19 4.73 33.36 1.25
C ALA A 19 4.75 32.07 0.42
N VAL A 20 5.58 31.09 0.80
CA VAL A 20 5.60 29.75 0.16
C VAL A 20 4.38 28.94 0.58
N GLU A 21 4.00 29.00 1.85
CA GLU A 21 2.79 28.33 2.38
C GLU A 21 1.49 28.86 1.74
N GLU A 22 1.41 30.19 1.50
CA GLU A 22 0.24 30.82 0.85
C GLU A 22 0.02 30.38 -0.61
N ILE A 23 1.07 29.90 -1.29
CA ILE A 23 0.97 29.40 -2.69
C ILE A 23 0.34 28.01 -2.76
N ALA A 24 0.27 27.27 -1.65
CA ALA A 24 -0.19 25.90 -1.58
C ALA A 24 0.49 25.00 -2.65
N PRO A 25 1.77 24.65 -2.48
CA PRO A 25 2.53 23.92 -3.49
C PRO A 25 1.86 22.58 -3.83
N GLN A 26 1.78 22.25 -5.12
CA GLN A 26 1.19 21.01 -5.60
C GLN A 26 2.11 19.78 -5.38
N MET A 27 3.39 20.05 -5.16
CA MET A 27 4.39 19.01 -4.90
C MET A 27 5.24 19.41 -3.69
N VAL A 28 5.49 18.43 -2.84
CA VAL A 28 6.35 18.57 -1.66
C VAL A 28 7.38 17.44 -1.66
N SER A 29 8.54 17.68 -1.06
CA SER A 29 9.52 16.64 -0.79
C SER A 29 9.80 16.58 0.69
N PHE A 30 10.05 15.38 1.21
CA PHE A 30 10.46 15.20 2.60
C PHE A 30 11.93 15.56 2.79
N THR A 31 12.24 16.13 3.94
CA THR A 31 13.57 16.45 4.41
C THR A 31 13.91 15.70 5.68
N THR A 32 15.10 15.84 6.22
CA THR A 32 15.48 15.25 7.50
C THR A 32 14.63 15.76 8.67
N ASP A 33 14.11 16.98 8.58
CA ASP A 33 13.28 17.59 9.62
C ASP A 33 11.91 16.91 9.73
N ASP A 34 11.43 16.33 8.62
CA ASP A 34 10.17 15.57 8.60
C ASP A 34 10.25 14.25 9.38
N LEU A 35 11.44 13.81 9.78
CA LEU A 35 11.59 12.67 10.69
C LEU A 35 10.95 12.92 12.05
N GLU A 36 10.80 14.17 12.46
CA GLU A 36 10.09 14.55 13.69
C GLU A 36 8.60 14.25 13.63
N LEU A 37 8.03 14.08 12.43
CA LEU A 37 6.63 13.67 12.23
C LEU A 37 6.39 12.18 12.52
N LEU A 38 7.46 11.38 12.62
CA LEU A 38 7.33 9.98 12.94
C LEU A 38 6.94 9.81 14.43
N PRO A 39 5.93 8.99 14.73
CA PRO A 39 5.47 8.80 16.09
C PRO A 39 6.55 8.14 16.95
N GLU A 40 6.83 8.70 18.11
CA GLU A 40 7.74 8.11 19.08
C GLU A 40 7.19 6.77 19.61
N ARG A 41 8.09 5.78 19.76
CA ARG A 41 7.74 4.51 20.38
C ARG A 41 7.73 4.65 21.90
N LYS A 42 6.58 4.38 22.50
CA LYS A 42 6.44 4.38 23.97
C LYS A 42 7.07 3.10 24.57
N ALA A 43 7.70 3.23 25.75
CA ALA A 43 8.38 2.11 26.40
C ALA A 43 7.44 0.94 26.76
N TRP A 44 6.18 1.22 27.12
CA TRP A 44 5.18 0.24 27.52
C TRP A 44 4.10 0.08 26.45
N THR A 45 4.39 -0.76 25.45
CA THR A 45 3.48 -1.06 24.33
C THR A 45 3.63 -2.50 23.90
N ASN A 46 2.65 -2.99 23.17
CA ASN A 46 2.69 -4.30 22.52
C ASN A 46 2.58 -4.17 20.99
N LYS A 47 2.77 -5.25 20.27
CA LYS A 47 2.70 -5.26 18.80
C LYS A 47 1.39 -4.72 18.24
N GLY A 48 0.26 -4.90 18.95
CA GLY A 48 -1.05 -4.38 18.51
C GLY A 48 -1.14 -2.85 18.54
N SER A 49 -0.28 -2.16 19.32
CA SER A 49 -0.27 -0.70 19.45
C SER A 49 0.29 0.01 18.20
N TYR A 50 0.97 -0.72 17.31
CA TYR A 50 1.65 -0.16 16.12
C TYR A 50 0.94 -0.53 14.81
N GLY A 51 -0.36 -0.75 14.89
CA GLY A 51 -1.21 -0.96 13.73
C GLY A 51 -1.14 -2.37 13.14
N LYS A 52 -2.10 -2.64 12.26
CA LYS A 52 -2.31 -3.90 11.56
C LYS A 52 -2.28 -3.64 10.05
N VAL A 53 -1.23 -4.05 9.39
CA VAL A 53 -1.07 -3.88 7.95
C VAL A 53 -1.58 -5.13 7.24
N LEU A 54 -2.55 -4.97 6.35
CA LEU A 54 -2.92 -6.00 5.38
C LEU A 54 -2.20 -5.71 4.06
N LEU A 55 -1.43 -6.66 3.58
CA LEU A 55 -0.81 -6.62 2.26
C LEU A 55 -1.47 -7.63 1.33
N ILE A 56 -2.14 -7.15 0.31
CA ILE A 56 -2.67 -7.96 -0.78
C ILE A 56 -1.62 -7.95 -1.89
N ALA A 57 -0.76 -8.95 -1.88
CA ALA A 57 0.46 -8.95 -2.67
C ALA A 57 0.92 -10.36 -3.05
N GLY A 58 1.61 -10.46 -4.15
CA GLY A 58 2.12 -11.71 -4.69
C GLY A 58 1.06 -12.53 -5.40
N SER A 59 1.45 -13.09 -6.51
CA SER A 59 0.73 -14.11 -7.26
C SER A 59 1.68 -15.28 -7.52
N LYS A 60 1.23 -16.32 -8.23
CA LYS A 60 2.09 -17.43 -8.61
C LYS A 60 3.36 -16.93 -9.30
N ASN A 61 4.51 -17.36 -8.82
CA ASN A 61 5.86 -16.93 -9.24
C ASN A 61 6.26 -15.50 -8.82
N MET A 62 5.45 -14.80 -8.03
CA MET A 62 5.71 -13.44 -7.55
C MET A 62 5.73 -13.32 -6.01
N ALA A 63 6.11 -14.39 -5.32
CA ALA A 63 6.25 -14.40 -3.85
C ALA A 63 7.21 -13.33 -3.32
N GLY A 64 8.25 -12.99 -4.10
CA GLY A 64 9.23 -11.98 -3.74
C GLY A 64 8.63 -10.59 -3.51
N ALA A 65 7.62 -10.20 -4.29
CA ALA A 65 6.94 -8.92 -4.11
C ALA A 65 6.21 -8.85 -2.76
N ALA A 66 5.49 -9.91 -2.39
CA ALA A 66 4.83 -10.01 -1.09
C ALA A 66 5.85 -10.03 0.08
N LEU A 67 6.95 -10.75 -0.09
CA LEU A 67 8.04 -10.83 0.89
C LEU A 67 8.68 -9.47 1.14
N LEU A 68 9.04 -8.75 0.07
CA LEU A 68 9.68 -7.44 0.17
C LEU A 68 8.75 -6.41 0.82
N SER A 69 7.46 -6.38 0.42
CA SER A 69 6.46 -5.49 1.01
C SER A 69 6.24 -5.79 2.49
N GLY A 70 6.11 -7.07 2.86
CA GLY A 70 5.94 -7.48 4.26
C GLY A 70 7.15 -7.16 5.12
N THR A 71 8.36 -7.40 4.59
CA THR A 71 9.62 -7.06 5.26
C THR A 71 9.75 -5.55 5.46
N ALA A 72 9.40 -4.75 4.44
CA ALA A 72 9.43 -3.30 4.51
C ALA A 72 8.45 -2.79 5.58
N ALA A 73 7.23 -3.32 5.63
CA ALA A 73 6.24 -2.95 6.64
C ALA A 73 6.76 -3.20 8.07
N TYR A 74 7.37 -4.36 8.34
CA TYR A 74 7.98 -4.61 9.65
C TYR A 74 9.16 -3.69 9.95
N LYS A 75 10.06 -3.48 8.99
CA LYS A 75 11.21 -2.58 9.15
C LYS A 75 10.79 -1.12 9.39
N SER A 76 9.66 -0.71 8.81
CA SER A 76 9.07 0.62 9.06
C SER A 76 8.35 0.71 10.41
N GLY A 77 8.25 -0.39 11.16
CA GLY A 77 7.75 -0.39 12.52
C GLY A 77 6.32 -0.84 12.70
N SER A 78 5.68 -1.43 11.69
CA SER A 78 4.33 -2.00 11.82
C SER A 78 4.28 -3.08 12.89
N GLY A 79 3.20 -3.10 13.67
CA GLY A 79 3.04 -4.05 14.77
C GLY A 79 2.67 -5.45 14.32
N LEU A 80 1.76 -5.55 13.38
CA LEU A 80 1.29 -6.80 12.78
C LEU A 80 1.17 -6.64 11.26
N VAL A 81 1.65 -7.63 10.54
CA VAL A 81 1.51 -7.70 9.07
C VAL A 81 0.78 -8.98 8.71
N ARG A 82 -0.30 -8.85 7.95
CA ARG A 82 -1.00 -9.98 7.33
C ARG A 82 -0.78 -9.90 5.83
N ILE A 83 -0.39 -11.01 5.23
CA ILE A 83 -0.23 -11.12 3.78
C ILE A 83 -1.36 -11.98 3.23
N PHE A 84 -2.15 -11.39 2.34
CA PHE A 84 -3.18 -12.06 1.56
C PHE A 84 -2.58 -12.42 0.20
N SER A 85 -2.40 -13.71 -0.08
CA SER A 85 -1.67 -14.19 -1.27
C SER A 85 -2.19 -15.54 -1.72
N CYS A 86 -1.78 -16.00 -2.91
CA CYS A 86 -2.08 -17.35 -3.36
C CYS A 86 -1.35 -18.42 -2.51
N GLU A 87 -1.94 -19.62 -2.43
CA GLU A 87 -1.44 -20.74 -1.60
C GLU A 87 -0.01 -21.17 -2.01
N GLU A 88 0.34 -21.04 -3.29
CA GLU A 88 1.68 -21.39 -3.78
C GLU A 88 2.80 -20.58 -3.10
N ASN A 89 2.48 -19.40 -2.59
CA ASN A 89 3.44 -18.54 -1.90
C ASN A 89 3.59 -18.86 -0.40
N ARG A 90 2.70 -19.66 0.18
CA ARG A 90 2.67 -19.96 1.62
C ARG A 90 4.01 -20.40 2.18
N VAL A 91 4.59 -21.43 1.62
CA VAL A 91 5.84 -22.03 2.16
C VAL A 91 6.98 -21.03 2.11
N ILE A 92 7.12 -20.33 0.98
CA ILE A 92 8.17 -19.31 0.79
C ILE A 92 8.01 -18.17 1.81
N LEU A 93 6.79 -17.68 1.99
CA LEU A 93 6.52 -16.59 2.91
C LEU A 93 6.71 -17.00 4.37
N GLN A 94 6.25 -18.17 4.77
CA GLN A 94 6.45 -18.67 6.13
C GLN A 94 7.92 -18.92 6.47
N GLU A 95 8.71 -19.39 5.50
CA GLU A 95 10.15 -19.62 5.69
C GLU A 95 10.92 -18.30 5.81
N LYS A 96 10.61 -17.31 4.96
CA LYS A 96 11.39 -16.08 4.84
C LYS A 96 10.89 -14.93 5.72
N LEU A 97 9.62 -14.96 6.14
CA LEU A 97 9.00 -13.95 7.00
C LEU A 97 8.05 -14.63 8.02
N PRO A 98 8.62 -15.43 8.96
CA PRO A 98 7.82 -16.22 9.89
C PRO A 98 6.94 -15.37 10.84
N GLU A 99 7.23 -14.09 10.99
CA GLU A 99 6.44 -13.16 11.82
C GLU A 99 5.11 -12.77 11.17
N ALA A 100 4.99 -12.90 9.84
CA ALA A 100 3.80 -12.50 9.12
C ALA A 100 2.64 -13.49 9.33
N ILE A 101 1.45 -12.94 9.49
CA ILE A 101 0.20 -13.71 9.44
C ILE A 101 -0.12 -13.95 7.97
N LEU A 102 -0.34 -15.20 7.59
CA LEU A 102 -0.72 -15.52 6.21
C LEU A 102 -2.20 -15.83 6.12
N THR A 103 -2.86 -15.25 5.14
CA THR A 103 -4.17 -15.64 4.65
C THR A 103 -4.01 -16.02 3.19
N THR A 104 -4.01 -17.31 2.91
CA THR A 104 -3.76 -17.82 1.56
C THR A 104 -5.01 -18.44 0.95
N TYR A 105 -5.13 -18.32 -0.36
CA TYR A 105 -6.24 -18.87 -1.15
C TYR A 105 -5.69 -19.74 -2.30
N ASP A 106 -6.38 -20.83 -2.56
CA ASP A 106 -6.10 -21.79 -3.64
C ASP A 106 -7.07 -21.65 -4.82
N SER A 107 -8.14 -20.89 -4.64
CA SER A 107 -9.18 -20.63 -5.64
C SER A 107 -9.74 -19.21 -5.51
N GLU A 108 -10.40 -18.72 -6.57
CA GLU A 108 -11.09 -17.42 -6.52
C GLU A 108 -12.19 -17.43 -5.45
N GLU A 109 -12.98 -18.49 -5.36
CA GLU A 109 -14.07 -18.63 -4.38
C GLU A 109 -13.51 -18.48 -2.96
N LYS A 110 -12.39 -19.13 -2.68
CA LYS A 110 -11.76 -19.06 -1.36
C LYS A 110 -11.21 -17.66 -1.08
N ALA A 111 -10.67 -16.99 -2.09
CA ALA A 111 -10.23 -15.61 -1.95
C ALA A 111 -11.39 -14.68 -1.55
N TRP A 112 -12.56 -14.83 -2.21
CA TRP A 112 -13.74 -14.00 -1.90
C TRP A 112 -14.34 -14.30 -0.52
N GLU A 113 -14.25 -15.54 -0.05
CA GLU A 113 -14.65 -15.91 1.31
C GLU A 113 -13.75 -15.23 2.38
N LEU A 114 -12.44 -15.19 2.16
CA LEU A 114 -11.45 -14.74 3.15
C LEU A 114 -11.19 -13.22 3.14
N LEU A 115 -11.46 -12.57 2.01
CA LEU A 115 -11.13 -11.15 1.82
C LEU A 115 -11.87 -10.21 2.81
N PRO A 116 -13.19 -10.33 3.05
CA PRO A 116 -13.92 -9.41 3.94
C PRO A 116 -13.37 -9.42 5.38
N GLU A 117 -13.05 -10.58 5.93
CA GLU A 117 -12.44 -10.70 7.26
C GLU A 117 -11.05 -10.07 7.28
N SER A 118 -10.26 -10.30 6.24
CA SER A 118 -8.92 -9.72 6.13
C SER A 118 -8.96 -8.19 6.04
N LEU A 119 -9.90 -7.62 5.29
CA LEU A 119 -10.09 -6.17 5.19
C LEU A 119 -10.55 -5.56 6.52
N SER A 120 -11.49 -6.21 7.21
CA SER A 120 -12.00 -5.72 8.51
C SER A 120 -10.97 -5.78 9.63
N TRP A 121 -10.02 -6.69 9.54
CA TRP A 121 -8.91 -6.82 10.49
C TRP A 121 -7.90 -5.67 10.39
N ALA A 122 -7.75 -5.07 9.21
CA ALA A 122 -6.70 -4.12 8.91
C ALA A 122 -6.94 -2.73 9.46
N SER A 123 -5.89 -2.06 9.93
CA SER A 123 -5.86 -0.61 10.19
C SER A 123 -5.29 0.18 9.01
N VAL A 124 -4.61 -0.49 8.08
CA VAL A 124 -4.18 0.03 6.78
C VAL A 124 -4.07 -1.11 5.78
N ILE A 125 -4.37 -0.85 4.53
CA ILE A 125 -4.35 -1.83 3.44
C ILE A 125 -3.33 -1.39 2.40
N GLY A 126 -2.46 -2.30 1.98
CA GLY A 126 -1.62 -2.15 0.80
C GLY A 126 -2.01 -3.18 -0.25
N ILE A 127 -2.18 -2.77 -1.51
CA ILE A 127 -2.51 -3.68 -2.60
C ILE A 127 -1.67 -3.38 -3.83
N GLY A 128 -1.23 -4.44 -4.51
CA GLY A 128 -0.70 -4.31 -5.85
C GLY A 128 0.63 -5.00 -6.12
N PRO A 129 1.61 -4.97 -5.21
CA PRO A 129 2.91 -5.58 -5.50
C PRO A 129 2.79 -7.05 -5.90
N GLY A 130 3.09 -7.35 -7.16
CA GLY A 130 3.13 -8.70 -7.71
C GLY A 130 1.78 -9.44 -7.80
N ILE A 131 0.64 -8.74 -7.82
CA ILE A 131 -0.68 -9.40 -8.00
C ILE A 131 -0.98 -9.76 -9.46
N GLY A 132 -0.22 -9.19 -10.40
CA GLY A 132 -0.44 -9.34 -11.85
C GLY A 132 -1.63 -8.53 -12.36
N GLN A 133 -1.97 -8.74 -13.65
CA GLN A 133 -3.03 -8.01 -14.35
C GLN A 133 -4.12 -8.95 -14.90
N SER A 134 -4.35 -10.07 -14.23
CA SER A 134 -5.41 -11.02 -14.59
C SER A 134 -6.82 -10.46 -14.31
N ALA A 135 -7.84 -11.10 -14.85
CA ALA A 135 -9.23 -10.77 -14.52
C ALA A 135 -9.52 -10.90 -13.01
N PHE A 136 -8.90 -11.88 -12.34
CA PHE A 136 -8.96 -12.04 -10.90
C PHE A 136 -8.31 -10.85 -10.16
N ALA A 137 -7.09 -10.45 -10.54
CA ALA A 137 -6.40 -9.31 -9.92
C ALA A 137 -7.21 -8.01 -10.07
N ARG A 138 -7.83 -7.80 -11.25
CA ARG A 138 -8.71 -6.67 -11.50
C ARG A 138 -9.94 -6.67 -10.59
N LYS A 139 -10.60 -7.83 -10.45
CA LYS A 139 -11.72 -8.00 -9.49
C LYS A 139 -11.26 -7.77 -8.05
N LEU A 140 -10.06 -8.21 -7.68
CA LEU A 140 -9.51 -8.04 -6.34
C LEU A 140 -9.36 -6.55 -5.99
N VAL A 141 -8.80 -5.74 -6.91
CA VAL A 141 -8.72 -4.28 -6.73
C VAL A 141 -10.11 -3.67 -6.58
N LYS A 142 -11.07 -4.05 -7.43
CA LYS A 142 -12.47 -3.58 -7.33
C LYS A 142 -13.09 -3.92 -5.98
N GLN A 143 -12.92 -5.16 -5.48
CA GLN A 143 -13.45 -5.60 -4.19
C GLN A 143 -12.81 -4.84 -3.01
N VAL A 144 -11.53 -4.56 -3.08
CA VAL A 144 -10.84 -3.76 -2.03
C VAL A 144 -11.39 -2.34 -1.99
N LEU A 145 -11.63 -1.71 -3.13
CA LEU A 145 -12.25 -0.37 -3.19
C LEU A 145 -13.70 -0.38 -2.69
N THR A 146 -14.44 -1.45 -2.95
CA THR A 146 -15.86 -1.56 -2.55
C THR A 146 -16.03 -1.86 -1.06
N LEU A 147 -15.20 -2.74 -0.50
CA LEU A 147 -15.37 -3.27 0.85
C LEU A 147 -14.40 -2.69 1.87
N GLY A 148 -13.27 -2.15 1.41
CA GLY A 148 -12.25 -1.56 2.28
C GLY A 148 -12.72 -0.25 2.89
N LYS A 149 -12.36 -0.03 4.17
CA LYS A 149 -12.67 1.20 4.90
C LYS A 149 -11.42 1.83 5.53
N ALA A 150 -10.35 1.06 5.64
CA ALA A 150 -9.08 1.54 6.19
C ALA A 150 -8.30 2.34 5.13
N PRO A 151 -7.36 3.22 5.53
CA PRO A 151 -6.44 3.86 4.60
C PRO A 151 -5.81 2.86 3.64
N LEU A 152 -5.74 3.24 2.36
CA LEU A 152 -5.37 2.34 1.26
C LEU A 152 -4.14 2.86 0.50
N VAL A 153 -3.13 2.01 0.35
CA VAL A 153 -1.97 2.25 -0.52
C VAL A 153 -2.09 1.35 -1.74
N ILE A 154 -2.04 1.93 -2.93
CA ILE A 154 -2.11 1.20 -4.20
C ILE A 154 -0.79 1.40 -4.96
N ASP A 155 -0.12 0.30 -5.26
CA ASP A 155 1.19 0.27 -5.91
C ASP A 155 1.24 -0.72 -7.08
N ALA A 156 2.22 -0.57 -7.93
CA ALA A 156 2.57 -1.53 -9.00
C ALA A 156 1.35 -2.00 -9.83
N ASP A 157 1.11 -3.33 -9.91
CA ASP A 157 -0.04 -3.88 -10.65
C ASP A 157 -1.40 -3.45 -10.09
N GLY A 158 -1.47 -3.02 -8.85
CA GLY A 158 -2.67 -2.40 -8.30
C GLY A 158 -3.06 -1.14 -9.07
N LEU A 159 -2.09 -0.29 -9.40
CA LEU A 159 -2.31 0.92 -10.20
C LEU A 159 -2.69 0.60 -11.65
N ASN A 160 -2.03 -0.40 -12.26
CA ASN A 160 -2.35 -0.84 -13.61
C ASN A 160 -3.80 -1.35 -13.71
N ASN A 161 -4.22 -2.18 -12.75
CA ASN A 161 -5.58 -2.68 -12.68
C ASN A 161 -6.59 -1.58 -12.39
N LEU A 162 -6.25 -0.65 -11.48
CA LEU A 162 -7.09 0.52 -11.17
C LEU A 162 -7.30 1.39 -12.40
N ALA A 163 -6.23 1.71 -13.14
CA ALA A 163 -6.32 2.52 -14.34
C ALA A 163 -7.25 1.91 -15.39
N ALA A 164 -7.15 0.59 -15.61
CA ALA A 164 -8.05 -0.12 -16.51
C ALA A 164 -9.52 -0.06 -16.03
N LEU A 165 -9.75 -0.32 -14.75
CA LEU A 165 -11.09 -0.27 -14.14
C LEU A 165 -11.73 1.13 -14.24
N LEU A 166 -10.97 2.18 -13.96
CA LEU A 166 -11.48 3.56 -14.04
C LEU A 166 -11.81 4.00 -15.46
N GLN A 167 -11.27 3.35 -16.49
CA GLN A 167 -11.65 3.61 -17.89
C GLN A 167 -12.98 2.94 -18.26
N GLU A 168 -13.23 1.75 -17.72
CA GLU A 168 -14.34 0.88 -18.11
C GLU A 168 -15.59 1.04 -17.23
N ASP A 169 -15.43 1.48 -15.96
CA ASP A 169 -16.48 1.43 -14.93
C ASP A 169 -16.72 2.82 -14.29
N THR A 170 -17.84 3.43 -14.64
CA THR A 170 -18.21 4.76 -14.14
C THR A 170 -18.58 4.73 -12.64
N GLU A 171 -19.21 3.65 -12.17
CA GLU A 171 -19.56 3.51 -10.74
C GLU A 171 -18.29 3.38 -9.90
N LEU A 172 -17.27 2.70 -10.41
CA LEU A 172 -16.00 2.58 -9.72
C LEU A 172 -15.25 3.92 -9.65
N ARG A 173 -15.39 4.80 -10.65
CA ARG A 173 -14.83 6.16 -10.56
C ARG A 173 -15.44 6.93 -9.38
N GLN A 174 -16.73 6.78 -9.17
CA GLN A 174 -17.39 7.41 -8.04
C GLN A 174 -16.89 6.82 -6.72
N LEU A 175 -16.87 5.50 -6.58
CA LEU A 175 -16.33 4.82 -5.40
C LEU A 175 -14.88 5.22 -5.09
N PHE A 176 -14.05 5.37 -6.13
CA PHE A 176 -12.67 5.81 -5.97
C PHE A 176 -12.58 7.22 -5.38
N HIS A 177 -13.43 8.16 -5.82
CA HIS A 177 -13.46 9.52 -5.29
C HIS A 177 -14.08 9.61 -3.88
N GLU A 178 -15.01 8.71 -3.57
CA GLU A 178 -15.74 8.68 -2.29
C GLU A 178 -15.10 7.77 -1.24
N TYR A 179 -13.93 7.19 -1.52
CA TYR A 179 -13.28 6.28 -0.58
C TYR A 179 -12.92 6.98 0.73
N GLU A 180 -13.62 6.63 1.81
CA GLU A 180 -13.55 7.33 3.09
C GLU A 180 -12.20 7.17 3.81
N GLY A 181 -11.51 6.05 3.62
CA GLY A 181 -10.24 5.72 4.30
C GLY A 181 -9.05 6.58 3.90
N GLY A 182 -9.18 7.35 2.82
CA GLY A 182 -8.06 8.03 2.17
C GLY A 182 -7.17 7.08 1.39
N MET A 183 -6.51 7.59 0.34
CA MET A 183 -5.67 6.79 -0.54
C MET A 183 -4.32 7.43 -0.80
N ILE A 184 -3.30 6.57 -0.93
CA ILE A 184 -1.98 6.91 -1.43
C ILE A 184 -1.73 6.07 -2.68
N LEU A 185 -1.37 6.73 -3.77
CA LEU A 185 -0.97 6.09 -5.01
C LEU A 185 0.53 6.30 -5.21
N THR A 186 1.25 5.24 -5.58
CA THR A 186 2.71 5.26 -5.73
C THR A 186 3.12 4.99 -7.20
N PRO A 187 2.75 5.87 -8.14
CA PRO A 187 3.13 5.70 -9.55
C PRO A 187 4.63 5.91 -9.75
N HIS A 188 5.20 5.16 -10.70
CA HIS A 188 6.56 5.38 -11.20
C HIS A 188 6.62 6.52 -12.20
#